data_084b3b74b601c0b94b907844399df980
#
_entry.id   084b3b74b601c0b94b907844399df980
#
_cell.length_a   1.000
_cell.length_b   1.000
_cell.length_c   1.000
_cell.angle_alpha   90.00
_cell.angle_beta   90.00
_cell.angle_gamma   90.00
#
_symmetry.space_group_name_H-M   'P 1'
#
loop_
_entity.id
_entity.type
_entity.pdbx_description
1 polymer ?
#
loop_
_entity_poly.entity_id
_entity_poly.type
_entity_poly.pdbx_seq_one_letter_code
_entity_poly.pdbx_strand_id
1 'polypeptide(L)'
;MHTHVAMSIRTESASLRPFATFADLAAAIARRHRGVAWLDSGLPLDGLGRFSFLAFDPFHTFTARADDNGRDPGDPLAALRGELARHSPAAAHASPPHPLFPFAGGAIGYISYETGARLERIAPAAPDELGLPDLAFHFYDGLIAHDHATGETTLVANPVHRAGAPAILARLRAALAGAAASHSATGNPPSAIPAPAPVPDLSRAAYDAAIARIRALIASGDVYQVNFTQRFTTPFPPPVQLKAGSGAAWKRHGHPAHDSGEARASSPCFAPDTGGAAHRPRPGWPCHMHASPSAETAAAIDLHLRLRQRSPAPFAAYLDFGDHRIVSSSPERFLQKRGPHLETRPIKGTRPRGATPADDARLRADLAASEKDRAELLMIVDLERNDLGRVCRPGTVHVEDLYRLEPHPTVHHLVATVRGELAPGRDLFDALRATLPGGSITGAPKIRAMQIINALEPVRRHVYTGAIGWIGFNGDADLNIAIRTITCARGRAYYHVGGGIVQDSSSASEYQETLDKGRAMHAALTGF
;
A
#
# COMPACT_ATOMS: atom_id res chain seq x y z
N MET A 1 44.93 -6.05 -0.42
CA MET A 1 44.11 -7.21 -0.06
C MET A 1 43.03 -6.70 0.89
N HIS A 2 41.87 -6.28 0.37
CA HIS A 2 40.71 -6.00 1.19
C HIS A 2 39.94 -7.32 1.35
N THR A 3 40.05 -7.89 2.54
CA THR A 3 39.22 -9.02 2.95
C THR A 3 37.77 -8.57 2.92
N HIS A 4 37.00 -8.97 1.88
CA HIS A 4 35.55 -8.92 1.88
C HIS A 4 35.07 -9.84 3.00
N VAL A 5 34.82 -9.28 4.19
CA VAL A 5 34.01 -9.97 5.19
C VAL A 5 32.63 -10.13 4.57
N ALA A 6 32.24 -11.37 4.31
CA ALA A 6 30.91 -11.67 3.81
C ALA A 6 29.90 -11.09 4.81
N MET A 7 29.17 -10.06 4.39
CA MET A 7 28.12 -9.41 5.16
C MET A 7 26.93 -10.38 5.22
N SER A 8 26.89 -11.25 6.23
CA SER A 8 25.81 -12.22 6.40
C SER A 8 24.65 -11.63 7.17
N ILE A 9 23.43 -11.91 6.69
CA ILE A 9 22.21 -11.63 7.44
C ILE A 9 22.31 -12.32 8.79
N ARG A 10 21.96 -11.61 9.87
CA ARG A 10 21.89 -12.16 11.23
C ARG A 10 20.50 -12.07 11.77
N THR A 11 20.11 -13.11 12.51
CA THR A 11 18.79 -13.23 13.13
C THR A 11 18.93 -13.49 14.61
N GLU A 12 17.93 -13.05 15.40
CA GLU A 12 17.83 -13.25 16.83
C GLU A 12 16.37 -13.42 17.22
N SER A 13 16.03 -14.47 17.96
CA SER A 13 14.67 -14.68 18.47
C SER A 13 14.29 -13.60 19.48
N ALA A 14 13.05 -13.15 19.43
CA ALA A 14 12.52 -12.13 20.32
C ALA A 14 11.21 -12.59 20.97
N SER A 15 10.96 -12.15 22.21
CA SER A 15 9.70 -12.40 22.90
C SER A 15 8.68 -11.33 22.53
N LEU A 16 7.43 -11.74 22.31
CA LEU A 16 6.30 -10.80 22.17
C LEU A 16 5.89 -10.17 23.50
N ARG A 17 6.25 -10.78 24.65
CA ARG A 17 5.83 -10.24 25.96
C ARG A 17 6.34 -8.82 26.19
N PRO A 18 5.51 -7.89 26.75
CA PRO A 18 4.19 -8.11 27.37
C PRO A 18 2.99 -8.04 26.42
N PHE A 19 3.18 -7.97 25.11
CA PHE A 19 2.11 -7.80 24.12
C PHE A 19 1.32 -9.09 23.91
N ALA A 20 0.00 -8.99 23.74
CA ALA A 20 -0.87 -10.11 23.46
C ALA A 20 -0.71 -10.62 22.01
N THR A 21 -0.48 -9.71 21.06
CA THR A 21 -0.33 -10.03 19.64
C THR A 21 0.83 -9.27 19.02
N PHE A 22 1.28 -9.72 17.85
CA PHE A 22 2.25 -8.98 17.04
C PHE A 22 1.70 -7.60 16.61
N ALA A 23 0.39 -7.49 16.39
CA ALA A 23 -0.24 -6.22 16.05
C ALA A 23 -0.14 -5.19 17.18
N ASP A 24 -0.26 -5.61 18.44
CA ASP A 24 -0.10 -4.72 19.59
C ASP A 24 1.34 -4.20 19.70
N LEU A 25 2.32 -5.09 19.50
CA LEU A 25 3.74 -4.73 19.44
C LEU A 25 4.00 -3.74 18.30
N ALA A 26 3.52 -4.07 17.09
CA ALA A 26 3.72 -3.24 15.90
C ALA A 26 3.12 -1.83 16.08
N ALA A 27 1.91 -1.74 16.62
CA ALA A 27 1.27 -0.46 16.93
C ALA A 27 2.05 0.33 18.00
N ALA A 28 2.57 -0.32 19.04
CA ALA A 28 3.37 0.34 20.07
C ALA A 28 4.68 0.91 19.52
N ILE A 29 5.36 0.18 18.62
CA ILE A 29 6.56 0.65 17.92
C ILE A 29 6.19 1.78 16.94
N ALA A 30 5.14 1.61 16.14
CA ALA A 30 4.72 2.60 15.15
C ALA A 30 4.38 3.97 15.77
N ARG A 31 3.87 3.99 17.01
CA ARG A 31 3.62 5.23 17.76
C ARG A 31 4.89 5.95 18.26
N ARG A 32 6.08 5.35 18.10
CA ARG A 32 7.35 5.86 18.66
C ARG A 32 8.41 6.13 17.61
N HIS A 33 8.28 5.50 16.43
CA HIS A 33 9.26 5.54 15.36
C HIS A 33 8.71 6.22 14.12
N ARG A 34 9.59 6.61 13.21
CA ARG A 34 9.25 7.28 11.94
C ARG A 34 9.48 6.36 10.76
N GLY A 35 8.84 6.71 9.63
CA GLY A 35 8.98 5.93 8.42
C GLY A 35 8.68 4.47 8.68
N VAL A 36 7.57 4.20 9.37
CA VAL A 36 7.15 2.84 9.69
C VAL A 36 6.55 2.20 8.47
N ALA A 37 7.00 0.99 8.17
CA ALA A 37 6.37 0.10 7.23
C ALA A 37 6.01 -1.21 7.95
N TRP A 38 4.72 -1.43 8.10
CA TRP A 38 4.16 -2.65 8.68
C TRP A 38 3.36 -3.36 7.61
N LEU A 39 3.94 -4.46 7.08
CA LEU A 39 3.25 -5.40 6.21
C LEU A 39 2.62 -6.46 7.11
N ASP A 40 1.30 -6.41 7.22
CA ASP A 40 0.53 -7.20 8.19
C ASP A 40 -0.22 -8.32 7.48
N SER A 41 0.07 -9.54 7.88
CA SER A 41 -0.72 -10.70 7.49
C SER A 41 -1.82 -10.90 8.51
N GLY A 42 -2.80 -9.99 8.51
CA GLY A 42 -3.93 -10.02 9.43
C GLY A 42 -4.81 -11.27 9.29
N LEU A 43 -4.60 -12.03 8.22
CA LEU A 43 -5.29 -13.27 7.92
C LEU A 43 -4.33 -14.25 7.25
N PRO A 44 -3.74 -15.19 7.99
CA PRO A 44 -3.05 -16.32 7.38
C PRO A 44 -4.06 -17.20 6.63
N LEU A 45 -3.84 -17.34 5.33
CA LEU A 45 -4.56 -18.26 4.47
C LEU A 45 -3.59 -19.32 3.95
N ASP A 46 -4.13 -20.43 3.46
CA ASP A 46 -3.34 -21.52 2.90
C ASP A 46 -2.37 -21.00 1.82
N GLY A 47 -1.07 -21.02 2.11
CA GLY A 47 -0.02 -20.48 1.24
C GLY A 47 0.13 -18.96 1.19
N LEU A 48 -0.71 -18.18 1.90
CA LEU A 48 -0.65 -16.71 1.96
C LEU A 48 -0.60 -16.21 3.39
N GLY A 49 -0.03 -15.03 3.57
CA GLY A 49 -0.13 -14.34 4.86
C GLY A 49 0.59 -15.03 6.02
N ARG A 50 1.60 -15.88 5.75
CA ARG A 50 2.35 -16.56 6.81
C ARG A 50 3.17 -15.60 7.65
N PHE A 51 3.72 -14.53 7.04
CA PHE A 51 4.62 -13.62 7.74
C PHE A 51 4.08 -12.21 7.81
N SER A 52 4.24 -11.57 8.99
CA SER A 52 4.16 -10.12 9.14
C SER A 52 5.56 -9.54 9.30
N PHE A 53 5.79 -8.36 8.71
CA PHE A 53 7.06 -7.64 8.79
C PHE A 53 6.83 -6.24 9.30
N LEU A 54 7.63 -5.83 10.29
CA LEU A 54 7.64 -4.48 10.83
C LEU A 54 9.04 -3.89 10.66
N ALA A 55 9.14 -2.81 9.89
CA ALA A 55 10.35 -2.03 9.72
C ALA A 55 10.10 -0.56 10.08
N PHE A 56 11.12 0.13 10.57
CA PHE A 56 11.04 1.52 11.01
C PHE A 56 12.42 2.18 10.96
N ASP A 57 12.46 3.51 11.03
CA ASP A 57 13.67 4.31 10.94
C ASP A 57 14.49 3.94 9.68
N PRO A 58 13.95 4.15 8.47
CA PRO A 58 14.64 3.79 7.24
C PRO A 58 15.97 4.54 7.11
N PHE A 59 16.99 3.87 6.60
CA PHE A 59 18.27 4.52 6.33
C PHE A 59 18.25 5.36 5.06
N HIS A 60 17.28 5.15 4.17
CA HIS A 60 17.06 5.91 2.94
C HIS A 60 15.58 5.90 2.55
N THR A 61 15.15 6.97 1.88
CA THR A 61 13.80 7.08 1.29
C THR A 61 13.94 7.51 -0.15
N PHE A 62 13.35 6.75 -1.04
CA PHE A 62 13.25 7.07 -2.46
C PHE A 62 11.82 7.47 -2.80
N THR A 63 11.69 8.58 -3.52
CA THR A 63 10.41 9.02 -4.11
C THR A 63 10.63 9.44 -5.55
N ALA A 64 9.71 9.07 -6.43
CA ALA A 64 9.66 9.55 -7.79
C ALA A 64 8.26 10.12 -8.08
N ARG A 65 8.24 11.28 -8.69
CA ARG A 65 7.02 11.95 -9.14
C ARG A 65 7.25 12.49 -10.55
N ALA A 66 6.33 12.23 -11.44
CA ALA A 66 6.37 12.84 -12.75
C ALA A 66 6.00 14.33 -12.66
N ASP A 67 6.66 15.14 -13.47
CA ASP A 67 6.32 16.56 -13.62
C ASP A 67 5.11 16.68 -14.57
N ASP A 68 4.03 17.31 -14.08
CA ASP A 68 2.84 17.58 -14.89
C ASP A 68 3.10 18.65 -15.97
N ASN A 69 4.27 19.33 -15.94
CA ASN A 69 4.68 20.35 -16.92
C ASN A 69 5.31 19.77 -18.20
N GLY A 70 5.18 18.46 -18.44
CA GLY A 70 5.65 17.82 -19.67
C GLY A 70 7.17 17.64 -19.77
N ARG A 71 7.93 17.92 -18.70
CA ARG A 71 9.31 17.48 -18.60
C ARG A 71 9.29 15.99 -18.28
N ASP A 72 9.86 15.19 -19.17
CA ASP A 72 10.01 13.75 -18.94
C ASP A 72 10.93 13.53 -17.71
N PRO A 73 10.39 13.11 -16.57
CA PRO A 73 11.23 12.87 -15.37
C PRO A 73 12.06 11.60 -15.52
N GLY A 74 12.07 11.00 -16.70
CA GLY A 74 12.64 9.67 -16.92
C GLY A 74 11.69 8.56 -16.43
N ASP A 75 12.16 7.36 -16.58
CA ASP A 75 11.45 6.15 -16.19
C ASP A 75 11.55 5.92 -14.66
N PRO A 76 10.46 6.05 -13.89
CA PRO A 76 10.48 5.92 -12.44
C PRO A 76 10.88 4.51 -11.97
N LEU A 77 10.55 3.47 -12.75
CA LEU A 77 10.97 2.09 -12.44
C LEU A 77 12.47 1.90 -12.67
N ALA A 78 13.05 2.53 -13.71
CA ALA A 78 14.49 2.51 -13.91
C ALA A 78 15.22 3.27 -12.80
N ALA A 79 14.66 4.37 -12.32
CA ALA A 79 15.20 5.12 -11.19
C ALA A 79 15.21 4.27 -9.90
N LEU A 80 14.10 3.58 -9.58
CA LEU A 80 14.02 2.67 -8.43
C LEU A 80 14.97 1.48 -8.56
N ARG A 81 15.11 0.91 -9.79
CA ARG A 81 16.11 -0.14 -10.09
C ARG A 81 17.52 0.34 -9.74
N GLY A 82 17.88 1.55 -10.19
CA GLY A 82 19.17 2.16 -9.90
C GLY A 82 19.40 2.41 -8.42
N GLU A 83 18.35 2.80 -7.69
CA GLU A 83 18.41 3.02 -6.25
C GLU A 83 18.62 1.71 -5.48
N LEU A 84 17.87 0.67 -5.79
CA LEU A 84 18.08 -0.65 -5.22
C LEU A 84 19.50 -1.18 -5.49
N ALA A 85 19.99 -1.02 -6.72
CA ALA A 85 21.34 -1.46 -7.09
C ALA A 85 22.44 -0.75 -6.29
N ARG A 86 22.28 0.54 -5.94
CA ARG A 86 23.24 1.27 -5.10
C ARG A 86 23.34 0.73 -3.67
N HIS A 87 22.24 0.16 -3.17
CA HIS A 87 22.15 -0.35 -1.81
C HIS A 87 22.23 -1.89 -1.74
N SER A 88 22.23 -2.58 -2.89
CA SER A 88 22.39 -4.03 -2.97
C SER A 88 23.85 -4.36 -3.26
N PRO A 89 24.59 -5.02 -2.35
CA PRO A 89 25.91 -5.54 -2.68
C PRO A 89 25.78 -6.49 -3.87
N ALA A 90 26.76 -6.48 -4.79
CA ALA A 90 26.77 -7.39 -5.95
C ALA A 90 26.60 -8.88 -5.56
N ALA A 91 27.08 -9.26 -4.37
CA ALA A 91 26.90 -10.58 -3.79
C ALA A 91 25.45 -10.86 -3.31
N ALA A 92 24.62 -9.83 -3.05
CA ALA A 92 23.26 -10.04 -2.57
C ALA A 92 22.33 -10.62 -3.64
N HIS A 93 22.55 -10.27 -4.91
CA HIS A 93 21.80 -10.85 -6.03
C HIS A 93 22.12 -12.34 -6.29
N ALA A 94 23.30 -12.80 -5.84
CA ALA A 94 23.73 -14.20 -5.92
C ALA A 94 23.38 -14.99 -4.64
N SER A 95 22.90 -14.32 -3.59
CA SER A 95 22.56 -15.00 -2.34
C SER A 95 21.23 -15.73 -2.48
N PRO A 96 21.16 -16.99 -2.02
CA PRO A 96 19.89 -17.70 -1.96
C PRO A 96 18.91 -16.95 -1.03
N PRO A 97 17.60 -17.13 -1.22
CA PRO A 97 16.61 -16.61 -0.28
C PRO A 97 16.96 -17.00 1.16
N HIS A 98 16.73 -16.13 2.12
CA HIS A 98 16.96 -16.49 3.52
C HIS A 98 16.09 -17.73 3.86
N PRO A 99 16.66 -18.78 4.49
CA PRO A 99 15.95 -20.06 4.65
C PRO A 99 14.69 -19.95 5.52
N LEU A 100 14.62 -18.95 6.40
CA LEU A 100 13.50 -18.77 7.32
C LEU A 100 12.48 -17.73 6.85
N PHE A 101 12.92 -16.68 6.15
CA PHE A 101 12.04 -15.55 5.79
C PHE A 101 12.15 -15.19 4.32
N PRO A 102 11.03 -14.89 3.67
CA PRO A 102 11.01 -14.44 2.28
C PRO A 102 11.62 -13.05 2.10
N PHE A 103 11.65 -12.23 3.15
CA PHE A 103 12.16 -10.87 3.16
C PHE A 103 13.05 -10.64 4.38
N ALA A 104 14.28 -10.20 4.15
CA ALA A 104 15.28 -9.98 5.17
C ALA A 104 15.95 -8.59 5.08
N GLY A 105 15.25 -7.62 4.50
CA GLY A 105 15.71 -6.25 4.25
C GLY A 105 15.65 -5.88 2.77
N GLY A 106 15.46 -4.60 2.52
CA GLY A 106 15.19 -4.07 1.19
C GLY A 106 14.33 -2.82 1.25
N ALA A 107 13.55 -2.60 0.20
CA ALA A 107 12.63 -1.49 0.08
C ALA A 107 11.19 -1.93 0.36
N ILE A 108 10.45 -1.16 1.17
CA ILE A 108 9.01 -1.32 1.38
C ILE A 108 8.33 -0.02 0.97
N GLY A 109 7.26 -0.11 0.19
CA GLY A 109 6.58 1.07 -0.29
C GLY A 109 5.44 0.77 -1.24
N TYR A 110 5.17 1.73 -2.13
CA TYR A 110 4.11 1.60 -3.12
C TYR A 110 4.52 2.12 -4.51
N ILE A 111 3.79 1.63 -5.51
CA ILE A 111 3.77 2.08 -6.89
C ILE A 111 2.35 2.53 -7.19
N SER A 112 2.15 3.78 -7.67
CA SER A 112 0.81 4.30 -8.00
C SER A 112 0.27 3.71 -9.30
N TYR A 113 -1.05 3.81 -9.48
CA TYR A 113 -1.73 3.49 -10.74
C TYR A 113 -1.18 4.32 -11.91
N GLU A 114 -0.91 5.61 -11.67
CA GLU A 114 -0.41 6.54 -12.68
C GLU A 114 0.95 6.11 -13.25
N THR A 115 1.78 5.40 -12.47
CA THR A 115 3.02 4.81 -12.99
C THR A 115 2.73 3.90 -14.18
N GLY A 116 1.75 2.99 -14.05
CA GLY A 116 1.36 2.10 -15.14
C GLY A 116 0.75 2.84 -16.32
N ALA A 117 -0.08 3.87 -16.07
CA ALA A 117 -0.64 4.71 -17.13
C ALA A 117 0.45 5.43 -17.96
N ARG A 118 1.50 5.92 -17.27
CA ARG A 118 2.65 6.56 -17.94
C ARG A 118 3.48 5.58 -18.76
N LEU A 119 3.67 4.35 -18.28
CA LEU A 119 4.36 3.30 -19.05
C LEU A 119 3.63 3.03 -20.39
N GLU A 120 2.31 3.11 -20.40
CA GLU A 120 1.47 2.96 -21.60
C GLU A 120 1.22 4.32 -22.32
N ARG A 121 1.94 5.40 -21.94
CA ARG A 121 1.87 6.74 -22.51
C ARG A 121 0.47 7.38 -22.46
N ILE A 122 -0.28 7.07 -21.42
CA ILE A 122 -1.59 7.67 -21.13
C ILE A 122 -1.36 8.83 -20.16
N ALA A 123 -1.46 10.06 -20.67
CA ALA A 123 -1.37 11.25 -19.82
C ALA A 123 -2.62 11.36 -18.93
N PRO A 124 -2.47 11.63 -17.61
CA PRO A 124 -3.60 11.81 -16.72
C PRO A 124 -4.50 12.99 -17.16
N ALA A 125 -5.80 12.75 -17.30
CA ALA A 125 -6.77 13.81 -17.60
C ALA A 125 -7.15 14.61 -16.35
N ALA A 126 -7.23 13.96 -15.20
CA ALA A 126 -7.55 14.61 -13.94
C ALA A 126 -6.33 15.31 -13.31
N PRO A 127 -6.54 16.47 -12.64
CA PRO A 127 -5.46 17.19 -11.96
C PRO A 127 -4.90 16.37 -10.78
N ASP A 128 -3.62 16.59 -10.46
CA ASP A 128 -2.99 16.01 -9.28
C ASP A 128 -3.27 16.87 -8.04
N GLU A 129 -4.39 16.66 -7.41
CA GLU A 129 -4.82 17.43 -6.23
C GLU A 129 -4.12 16.98 -4.93
N LEU A 130 -3.65 15.73 -4.86
CA LEU A 130 -2.98 15.22 -3.67
C LEU A 130 -1.47 15.46 -3.71
N GLY A 131 -0.88 15.54 -4.88
CA GLY A 131 0.56 15.77 -5.02
C GLY A 131 1.41 14.65 -4.46
N LEU A 132 0.89 13.42 -4.44
CA LEU A 132 1.61 12.26 -3.94
C LEU A 132 2.66 11.78 -4.95
N PRO A 133 3.78 11.19 -4.49
CA PRO A 133 4.71 10.51 -5.37
C PRO A 133 4.06 9.39 -6.17
N ASP A 134 4.51 9.19 -7.41
CA ASP A 134 4.12 8.02 -8.21
C ASP A 134 4.72 6.74 -7.64
N LEU A 135 5.95 6.83 -7.08
CA LEU A 135 6.61 5.77 -6.32
C LEU A 135 7.12 6.34 -5.01
N ALA A 136 6.93 5.62 -3.90
CA ALA A 136 7.54 5.93 -2.63
C ALA A 136 7.98 4.64 -1.93
N PHE A 137 9.27 4.55 -1.59
CA PHE A 137 9.88 3.40 -0.95
C PHE A 137 10.83 3.84 0.15
N HIS A 138 10.69 3.22 1.32
CA HIS A 138 11.64 3.28 2.41
C HIS A 138 12.58 2.08 2.37
N PHE A 139 13.86 2.29 2.61
CA PHE A 139 14.90 1.26 2.60
C PHE A 139 15.32 0.90 4.02
N TYR A 140 15.32 -0.39 4.33
CA TYR A 140 15.57 -0.91 5.66
C TYR A 140 16.67 -1.97 5.66
N ASP A 141 17.59 -1.82 6.62
CA ASP A 141 18.66 -2.77 6.92
C ASP A 141 18.33 -3.69 8.10
N GLY A 142 17.18 -3.47 8.74
CA GLY A 142 16.70 -4.28 9.85
C GLY A 142 15.17 -4.25 9.96
N LEU A 143 14.59 -5.35 10.40
CA LEU A 143 13.15 -5.52 10.59
C LEU A 143 12.84 -6.54 11.70
N ILE A 144 11.59 -6.55 12.14
CA ILE A 144 11.03 -7.57 13.02
C ILE A 144 10.08 -8.41 12.17
N ALA A 145 10.34 -9.71 12.07
CA ALA A 145 9.52 -10.68 11.37
C ALA A 145 8.72 -11.52 12.37
N HIS A 146 7.46 -11.79 12.06
CA HIS A 146 6.61 -12.71 12.82
C HIS A 146 6.07 -13.80 11.91
N ASP A 147 6.29 -15.04 12.26
CA ASP A 147 5.76 -16.21 11.57
C ASP A 147 4.47 -16.66 12.26
N HIS A 148 3.34 -16.42 11.63
CA HIS A 148 2.02 -16.81 12.15
C HIS A 148 1.80 -18.32 12.25
N ALA A 149 2.59 -19.14 11.53
CA ALA A 149 2.48 -20.59 11.59
C ALA A 149 3.15 -21.17 12.83
N THR A 150 4.28 -20.59 13.27
CA THR A 150 5.03 -21.04 14.45
C THR A 150 4.79 -20.18 15.68
N GLY A 151 4.29 -18.95 15.52
CA GLY A 151 4.17 -17.94 16.57
C GLY A 151 5.50 -17.27 16.92
N GLU A 152 6.58 -17.57 16.21
CA GLU A 152 7.90 -17.03 16.47
C GLU A 152 8.05 -15.59 15.96
N THR A 153 8.73 -14.78 16.78
CA THR A 153 9.14 -13.43 16.40
C THR A 153 10.65 -13.36 16.34
N THR A 154 11.18 -12.77 15.27
CA THR A 154 12.61 -12.73 15.00
C THR A 154 13.05 -11.32 14.60
N LEU A 155 14.15 -10.84 15.20
CA LEU A 155 14.88 -9.67 14.76
C LEU A 155 15.78 -10.05 13.60
N VAL A 156 15.69 -9.33 12.49
CA VAL A 156 16.47 -9.59 11.28
C VAL A 156 17.35 -8.39 10.99
N ALA A 157 18.66 -8.58 10.90
CA ALA A 157 19.64 -7.57 10.54
C ALA A 157 20.34 -7.95 9.23
N ASN A 158 20.24 -7.08 8.24
CA ASN A 158 20.91 -7.19 6.95
C ASN A 158 21.87 -5.99 6.79
N PRO A 159 23.16 -6.17 7.06
CA PRO A 159 24.13 -5.07 7.13
C PRO A 159 24.56 -4.56 5.74
N VAL A 160 23.63 -4.13 4.91
CA VAL A 160 23.89 -3.59 3.55
C VAL A 160 24.32 -2.13 3.54
N HIS A 161 24.10 -1.41 4.63
CA HIS A 161 24.49 -0.01 4.81
C HIS A 161 25.62 0.12 5.84
N ARG A 162 25.88 1.32 6.35
CA ARG A 162 27.01 1.64 7.25
C ARG A 162 26.98 0.92 8.59
N ALA A 163 25.79 0.50 9.06
CA ALA A 163 25.65 -0.19 10.34
C ALA A 163 25.95 -1.68 10.19
N GLY A 164 26.80 -2.21 11.06
CA GLY A 164 27.01 -3.65 11.17
C GLY A 164 25.80 -4.37 11.83
N ALA A 165 25.65 -5.67 11.59
CA ALA A 165 24.55 -6.45 12.14
C ALA A 165 24.36 -6.32 13.67
N PRO A 166 25.42 -6.27 14.51
CA PRO A 166 25.24 -6.06 15.95
C PRO A 166 24.58 -4.72 16.31
N ALA A 167 24.90 -3.63 15.59
CA ALA A 167 24.30 -2.32 15.82
C ALA A 167 22.82 -2.29 15.40
N ILE A 168 22.48 -2.95 14.27
CA ILE A 168 21.10 -3.08 13.81
C ILE A 168 20.27 -3.87 14.83
N LEU A 169 20.76 -5.03 15.29
CA LEU A 169 20.10 -5.83 16.33
C LEU A 169 19.93 -5.05 17.64
N ALA A 170 20.94 -4.26 18.05
CA ALA A 170 20.85 -3.43 19.24
C ALA A 170 19.73 -2.37 19.12
N ARG A 171 19.59 -1.73 17.94
CA ARG A 171 18.49 -0.79 17.65
C ARG A 171 17.13 -1.47 17.75
N LEU A 172 16.96 -2.65 17.14
CA LEU A 172 15.72 -3.41 17.17
C LEU A 172 15.34 -3.83 18.60
N ARG A 173 16.31 -4.31 19.40
CA ARG A 173 16.10 -4.64 20.82
C ARG A 173 15.69 -3.42 21.64
N ALA A 174 16.33 -2.28 21.41
CA ALA A 174 15.98 -1.04 22.12
C ALA A 174 14.55 -0.58 21.80
N ALA A 175 14.09 -0.74 20.54
CA ALA A 175 12.72 -0.45 20.15
C ALA A 175 11.71 -1.36 20.85
N LEU A 176 11.99 -2.67 20.92
CA LEU A 176 11.17 -3.64 21.69
C LEU A 176 11.06 -3.27 23.17
N ALA A 177 12.20 -3.01 23.82
CA ALA A 177 12.24 -2.63 25.23
C ALA A 177 11.48 -1.32 25.50
N GLY A 178 11.66 -0.33 24.62
CA GLY A 178 10.94 0.95 24.69
C GLY A 178 9.43 0.80 24.51
N ALA A 179 8.98 -0.04 23.58
CA ALA A 179 7.56 -0.34 23.39
C ALA A 179 6.96 -1.06 24.61
N ALA A 180 7.67 -2.06 25.17
CA ALA A 180 7.24 -2.80 26.36
C ALA A 180 7.09 -1.89 27.59
N ALA A 181 8.04 -0.98 27.82
CA ALA A 181 7.98 -0.03 28.93
C ALA A 181 6.77 0.91 28.86
N SER A 182 6.37 1.32 27.65
CA SER A 182 5.19 2.18 27.47
C SER A 182 3.87 1.41 27.53
N HIS A 183 3.85 0.14 27.17
CA HIS A 183 2.64 -0.69 27.22
C HIS A 183 2.15 -0.90 28.65
N SER A 184 3.07 -1.03 29.60
CA SER A 184 2.74 -1.15 31.03
C SER A 184 2.23 0.14 31.67
N ALA A 185 2.48 1.30 31.05
CA ALA A 185 2.14 2.63 31.61
C ALA A 185 0.83 3.21 31.06
N THR A 186 0.33 2.73 29.94
CA THR A 186 -0.89 3.25 29.31
C THR A 186 -2.00 2.21 29.37
N GLY A 187 -3.05 2.51 30.15
CA GLY A 187 -4.35 1.88 29.96
C GLY A 187 -4.83 2.10 28.50
N ASN A 188 -5.88 1.37 28.09
CA ASN A 188 -6.45 1.38 26.75
C ASN A 188 -6.35 2.74 26.07
N PRO A 189 -5.87 2.83 24.82
CA PRO A 189 -5.82 4.10 24.09
C PRO A 189 -7.22 4.71 24.04
N PRO A 190 -7.34 6.04 24.15
CA PRO A 190 -8.63 6.70 24.07
C PRO A 190 -9.32 6.30 22.77
N SER A 191 -10.59 5.92 22.88
CA SER A 191 -11.41 5.63 21.70
C SER A 191 -11.32 6.81 20.73
N ALA A 192 -10.79 6.58 19.54
CA ALA A 192 -10.66 7.63 18.54
C ALA A 192 -12.05 8.20 18.23
N ILE A 193 -12.17 9.52 18.18
CA ILE A 193 -13.42 10.20 17.79
C ILE A 193 -13.71 9.77 16.35
N PRO A 194 -14.93 9.29 16.04
CA PRO A 194 -15.29 8.90 14.69
C PRO A 194 -15.17 10.06 13.70
N ALA A 195 -14.69 9.81 12.50
CA ALA A 195 -14.71 10.79 11.43
C ALA A 195 -16.16 11.01 10.95
N PRO A 196 -16.48 12.19 10.39
CA PRO A 196 -17.72 12.39 9.66
C PRO A 196 -17.87 11.37 8.53
N ALA A 197 -19.12 11.07 8.14
CA ALA A 197 -19.39 10.14 7.06
C ALA A 197 -18.66 10.57 5.77
N PRO A 198 -17.91 9.67 5.12
CA PRO A 198 -17.23 9.98 3.87
C PRO A 198 -18.21 10.34 2.74
N VAL A 199 -17.85 11.36 1.96
CA VAL A 199 -18.65 11.88 0.85
C VAL A 199 -18.04 11.42 -0.48
N PRO A 200 -18.85 10.94 -1.44
CA PRO A 200 -18.36 10.56 -2.77
C PRO A 200 -18.01 11.79 -3.62
N ASP A 201 -17.00 11.68 -4.47
CA ASP A 201 -16.61 12.74 -5.42
C ASP A 201 -17.51 12.75 -6.68
N LEU A 202 -18.20 11.66 -6.96
CA LEU A 202 -19.20 11.54 -8.02
C LEU A 202 -20.61 11.61 -7.46
N SER A 203 -21.46 12.45 -8.07
CA SER A 203 -22.90 12.37 -7.82
C SER A 203 -23.46 11.05 -8.39
N ARG A 204 -24.60 10.58 -7.85
CA ARG A 204 -25.28 9.39 -8.38
C ARG A 204 -25.58 9.52 -9.87
N ALA A 205 -26.05 10.67 -10.34
CA ALA A 205 -26.34 10.91 -11.75
C ALA A 205 -25.10 10.85 -12.64
N ALA A 206 -23.94 11.39 -12.17
CA ALA A 206 -22.67 11.29 -12.89
C ALA A 206 -22.16 9.85 -12.96
N TYR A 207 -22.32 9.08 -11.88
CA TYR A 207 -21.99 7.66 -11.86
C TYR A 207 -22.85 6.88 -12.88
N ASP A 208 -24.17 7.08 -12.87
CA ASP A 208 -25.11 6.42 -13.80
C ASP A 208 -24.78 6.75 -15.26
N ALA A 209 -24.43 8.01 -15.55
CA ALA A 209 -24.01 8.44 -16.90
C ALA A 209 -22.70 7.76 -17.36
N ALA A 210 -21.72 7.62 -16.45
CA ALA A 210 -20.47 6.91 -16.74
C ALA A 210 -20.72 5.43 -17.05
N ILE A 211 -21.54 4.74 -16.26
CA ILE A 211 -21.93 3.35 -16.52
C ILE A 211 -22.61 3.21 -17.89
N ALA A 212 -23.56 4.10 -18.23
CA ALA A 212 -24.22 4.08 -19.52
C ALA A 212 -23.22 4.29 -20.68
N ARG A 213 -22.25 5.20 -20.51
CA ARG A 213 -21.19 5.43 -21.50
C ARG A 213 -20.29 4.20 -21.69
N ILE A 214 -19.86 3.56 -20.60
CA ILE A 214 -19.03 2.34 -20.66
C ILE A 214 -19.79 1.22 -21.40
N ARG A 215 -21.07 1.00 -21.08
CA ARG A 215 -21.89 -0.02 -21.74
C ARG A 215 -22.05 0.27 -23.24
N ALA A 216 -22.19 1.53 -23.64
CA ALA A 216 -22.22 1.92 -25.05
C ALA A 216 -20.90 1.59 -25.76
N LEU A 217 -19.74 1.79 -25.10
CA LEU A 217 -18.42 1.44 -25.63
C LEU A 217 -18.22 -0.08 -25.72
N ILE A 218 -18.79 -0.86 -24.79
CA ILE A 218 -18.80 -2.32 -24.87
C ILE A 218 -19.67 -2.78 -26.04
N ALA A 219 -20.87 -2.21 -26.21
CA ALA A 219 -21.77 -2.55 -27.29
C ALA A 219 -21.19 -2.21 -28.68
N SER A 220 -20.36 -1.17 -28.78
CA SER A 220 -19.64 -0.83 -30.04
C SER A 220 -18.40 -1.68 -30.30
N GLY A 221 -18.01 -2.57 -29.34
CA GLY A 221 -16.85 -3.44 -29.49
C GLY A 221 -15.50 -2.80 -29.13
N ASP A 222 -15.50 -1.63 -28.50
CA ASP A 222 -14.26 -0.96 -28.06
C ASP A 222 -13.55 -1.70 -26.93
N VAL A 223 -14.32 -2.26 -25.98
CA VAL A 223 -13.82 -2.98 -24.81
C VAL A 223 -14.80 -4.11 -24.44
N TYR A 224 -14.32 -5.09 -23.68
CA TYR A 224 -15.16 -6.15 -23.07
C TYR A 224 -15.56 -5.80 -21.64
N GLN A 225 -14.66 -5.13 -20.91
CA GLN A 225 -14.84 -4.74 -19.51
C GLN A 225 -14.03 -3.48 -19.20
N VAL A 226 -14.58 -2.63 -18.33
CA VAL A 226 -13.88 -1.50 -17.71
C VAL A 226 -14.09 -1.53 -16.22
N ASN A 227 -13.01 -1.49 -15.44
CA ASN A 227 -13.10 -1.36 -13.99
C ASN A 227 -13.26 0.12 -13.61
N PHE A 228 -14.49 0.57 -13.39
CA PHE A 228 -14.84 1.95 -13.09
C PHE A 228 -14.95 2.18 -11.57
N THR A 229 -14.44 3.35 -11.09
CA THR A 229 -14.34 3.61 -9.66
C THR A 229 -14.86 5.00 -9.29
N GLN A 230 -15.22 5.16 -8.01
CA GLN A 230 -15.51 6.44 -7.37
C GLN A 230 -14.69 6.57 -6.09
N ARG A 231 -14.34 7.80 -5.70
CA ARG A 231 -13.59 8.11 -4.49
C ARG A 231 -14.51 8.69 -3.43
N PHE A 232 -14.24 8.30 -2.18
CA PHE A 232 -14.87 8.86 -0.99
C PHE A 232 -13.85 9.61 -0.15
N THR A 233 -14.27 10.71 0.45
CA THR A 233 -13.38 11.62 1.18
C THR A 233 -14.02 12.08 2.50
N THR A 234 -13.21 12.13 3.58
CA THR A 234 -13.62 12.66 4.89
C THR A 234 -12.46 13.42 5.55
N PRO A 235 -12.70 14.41 6.45
CA PRO A 235 -11.65 15.00 7.27
C PRO A 235 -10.91 13.96 8.12
N PHE A 236 -9.57 14.08 8.24
CA PHE A 236 -8.74 13.16 9.03
C PHE A 236 -7.44 13.83 9.50
N PRO A 237 -7.04 13.74 10.77
CA PRO A 237 -7.83 13.13 11.86
C PRO A 237 -9.18 13.80 12.04
N PRO A 238 -10.19 13.07 12.56
CA PRO A 238 -11.49 13.68 12.79
C PRO A 238 -11.35 14.89 13.71
N PRO A 239 -12.11 15.99 13.49
CA PRO A 239 -12.06 17.16 14.34
C PRO A 239 -12.41 16.77 15.79
N VAL A 240 -11.58 17.23 16.74
CA VAL A 240 -11.85 17.02 18.16
C VAL A 240 -13.15 17.75 18.52
N GLN A 241 -14.22 17.01 18.77
CA GLN A 241 -15.43 17.58 19.37
C GLN A 241 -15.07 17.97 20.80
N LEU A 242 -14.80 19.25 21.02
CA LEU A 242 -14.81 19.79 22.37
C LEU A 242 -16.21 19.51 22.92
N LYS A 243 -16.35 18.57 23.88
CA LYS A 243 -17.55 18.44 24.67
C LYS A 243 -17.82 19.84 25.19
N ALA A 244 -18.97 20.42 24.85
CA ALA A 244 -19.40 21.66 25.44
C ALA A 244 -19.42 21.45 26.96
N GLY A 245 -18.31 21.77 27.60
CA GLY A 245 -18.16 21.73 29.05
C GLY A 245 -19.09 22.78 29.62
N SER A 246 -19.90 22.37 30.58
CA SER A 246 -20.68 23.18 31.48
C SER A 246 -20.03 24.54 31.71
N GLY A 247 -20.77 25.60 31.41
CA GLY A 247 -20.35 27.01 31.43
C GLY A 247 -19.53 27.41 32.66
N ALA A 248 -18.26 27.60 32.46
CA ALA A 248 -17.44 28.46 33.26
C ALA A 248 -17.22 29.74 32.45
N ALA A 249 -17.95 30.78 32.78
CA ALA A 249 -17.80 32.10 32.19
C ALA A 249 -16.38 32.61 32.43
N TRP A 250 -15.57 32.68 31.40
CA TRP A 250 -14.29 33.38 31.42
C TRP A 250 -14.57 34.87 31.46
N LYS A 251 -14.42 35.50 32.64
CA LYS A 251 -14.35 36.95 32.78
C LYS A 251 -13.17 37.47 31.99
N ARG A 252 -13.43 38.26 30.96
CA ARG A 252 -12.44 39.03 30.24
C ARG A 252 -11.84 40.05 31.20
N HIS A 253 -10.62 39.85 31.66
CA HIS A 253 -9.83 40.92 32.23
C HIS A 253 -9.21 41.71 31.06
N GLY A 254 -9.67 42.95 30.91
CA GLY A 254 -9.11 43.91 29.99
C GLY A 254 -7.67 44.27 30.42
N HIS A 255 -6.74 44.24 29.46
CA HIS A 255 -5.46 44.89 29.58
C HIS A 255 -5.49 46.21 28.79
N PRO A 256 -4.93 47.29 29.37
CA PRO A 256 -4.85 48.57 28.70
C PRO A 256 -3.81 48.58 27.59
N ALA A 257 -4.09 49.32 26.54
CA ALA A 257 -3.20 49.63 25.45
C ALA A 257 -1.97 50.41 25.98
N HIS A 258 -0.80 49.99 25.57
CA HIS A 258 0.40 50.82 25.55
C HIS A 258 1.04 50.78 24.18
N ASP A 259 1.28 52.00 23.72
CA ASP A 259 1.82 52.44 22.44
C ASP A 259 3.37 52.35 22.42
N SER A 260 3.89 52.34 21.17
CA SER A 260 5.25 52.73 20.76
C SER A 260 6.44 51.76 20.93
N GLY A 261 7.14 51.59 19.82
CA GLY A 261 8.55 51.28 19.82
C GLY A 261 9.05 50.41 18.67
N GLU A 262 9.48 51.05 17.57
CA GLU A 262 10.24 50.43 16.52
C GLU A 262 11.55 49.80 17.06
N ALA A 263 11.85 48.57 16.66
CA ALA A 263 13.20 48.03 16.72
C ALA A 263 13.47 47.19 15.48
N ARG A 264 14.34 47.74 14.64
CA ARG A 264 14.98 47.08 13.50
C ARG A 264 15.84 45.93 14.01
N ALA A 265 15.71 44.77 13.41
CA ALA A 265 16.70 43.70 13.52
C ALA A 265 17.24 43.36 12.14
N SER A 266 18.53 43.50 12.05
CA SER A 266 19.44 43.35 10.94
C SER A 266 19.51 41.90 10.43
N SER A 267 19.39 41.76 9.12
CA SER A 267 19.79 40.53 8.38
C SER A 267 21.32 40.54 8.14
N PRO A 268 21.97 39.39 8.14
CA PRO A 268 23.30 39.28 7.52
C PRO A 268 23.22 38.59 6.14
N CYS A 269 23.69 39.36 5.18
CA CYS A 269 24.53 39.04 4.03
C CYS A 269 24.31 37.74 3.24
N PHE A 270 23.79 37.93 2.05
CA PHE A 270 24.08 37.10 0.88
C PHE A 270 25.22 37.76 0.08
N ALA A 271 26.26 36.97 -0.24
CA ALA A 271 27.20 37.27 -1.32
C ALA A 271 26.89 36.30 -2.49
N PRO A 272 26.95 36.79 -3.75
CA PRO A 272 26.69 35.92 -4.90
C PRO A 272 27.97 35.20 -5.31
N ASP A 273 27.84 33.90 -5.58
CA ASP A 273 28.88 33.17 -6.29
C ASP A 273 28.34 32.58 -7.58
N THR A 274 29.05 32.80 -8.64
CA THR A 274 28.77 32.51 -10.02
C THR A 274 29.30 31.12 -10.39
N GLY A 275 28.49 30.32 -11.10
CA GLY A 275 29.00 29.32 -12.06
C GLY A 275 28.76 27.87 -11.77
N GLY A 276 28.10 27.21 -12.73
CA GLY A 276 28.25 25.78 -12.98
C GLY A 276 27.07 24.90 -12.60
N ALA A 277 26.32 24.48 -13.61
CA ALA A 277 25.25 23.45 -13.49
C ALA A 277 25.83 22.10 -13.05
N ALA A 278 25.52 21.70 -11.83
CA ALA A 278 25.60 20.33 -11.36
C ALA A 278 24.48 20.09 -10.37
N HIS A 279 23.68 19.06 -10.61
CA HIS A 279 22.63 18.59 -9.71
C HIS A 279 23.18 18.42 -8.28
N ARG A 280 22.80 19.33 -7.38
CA ARG A 280 23.03 19.16 -5.95
C ARG A 280 21.81 18.46 -5.32
N PRO A 281 21.99 17.35 -4.62
CA PRO A 281 20.95 16.82 -3.74
C PRO A 281 20.65 17.85 -2.65
N ARG A 282 19.38 18.07 -2.34
CA ARG A 282 18.97 18.95 -1.23
C ARG A 282 19.61 18.45 0.07
N PRO A 283 20.08 19.37 0.96
CA PRO A 283 20.77 18.98 2.19
C PRO A 283 19.87 18.13 3.07
N GLY A 284 20.51 17.15 3.72
CA GLY A 284 19.89 16.20 4.61
C GLY A 284 19.05 16.85 5.69
N TRP A 285 17.99 16.14 6.07
CA TRP A 285 17.15 16.42 7.23
C TRP A 285 18.06 16.50 8.47
N PRO A 286 17.93 17.54 9.31
CA PRO A 286 18.70 17.59 10.54
C PRO A 286 18.30 16.44 11.46
N CYS A 287 19.29 15.79 12.05
CA CYS A 287 19.11 14.90 13.20
C CYS A 287 18.45 15.69 14.33
N HIS A 288 17.13 15.66 14.43
CA HIS A 288 16.40 16.23 15.55
C HIS A 288 15.74 15.14 16.39
N MET A 289 16.18 15.18 17.64
CA MET A 289 15.65 14.58 18.85
C MET A 289 14.17 14.20 18.81
N HIS A 290 13.84 13.12 19.48
CA HIS A 290 12.56 12.49 19.77
C HIS A 290 11.35 13.45 19.88
N ALA A 291 10.81 13.89 18.76
CA ALA A 291 9.47 14.45 18.73
C ALA A 291 8.47 13.30 18.67
N SER A 292 7.52 13.29 19.58
CA SER A 292 6.40 12.33 19.56
C SER A 292 5.72 12.29 18.18
N PRO A 293 5.24 11.13 17.71
CA PRO A 293 4.49 11.02 16.47
C PRO A 293 3.34 12.03 16.44
N SER A 294 3.03 12.57 15.27
CA SER A 294 1.94 13.51 15.11
C SER A 294 0.59 12.89 15.50
N ALA A 295 -0.39 13.70 15.85
CA ALA A 295 -1.75 13.23 16.09
C ALA A 295 -2.32 12.46 14.89
N GLU A 296 -1.92 12.84 13.67
CA GLU A 296 -2.27 12.13 12.44
C GLU A 296 -1.68 10.71 12.39
N THR A 297 -0.40 10.54 12.78
CA THR A 297 0.24 9.22 12.83
C THR A 297 -0.50 8.30 13.81
N ALA A 298 -0.81 8.80 15.02
CA ALA A 298 -1.55 8.03 16.02
C ALA A 298 -2.95 7.64 15.51
N ALA A 299 -3.69 8.59 14.91
CA ALA A 299 -5.00 8.33 14.33
C ALA A 299 -4.96 7.32 13.18
N ALA A 300 -3.92 7.34 12.33
CA ALA A 300 -3.76 6.42 11.22
C ALA A 300 -3.40 4.99 11.69
N ILE A 301 -2.63 4.85 12.77
CA ILE A 301 -2.38 3.55 13.40
C ILE A 301 -3.68 2.98 13.97
N ASP A 302 -4.49 3.80 14.67
CA ASP A 302 -5.79 3.38 15.18
C ASP A 302 -6.75 3.00 14.04
N LEU A 303 -6.73 3.74 12.93
CA LEU A 303 -7.49 3.41 11.74
C LEU A 303 -7.06 2.06 11.15
N HIS A 304 -5.73 1.78 11.10
CA HIS A 304 -5.21 0.50 10.64
C HIS A 304 -5.71 -0.65 11.53
N LEU A 305 -5.62 -0.51 12.84
CA LEU A 305 -6.11 -1.53 13.79
C LEU A 305 -7.62 -1.78 13.64
N ARG A 306 -8.44 -0.73 13.47
CA ARG A 306 -9.88 -0.87 13.22
C ARG A 306 -10.17 -1.56 11.88
N LEU A 307 -9.46 -1.18 10.81
CA LEU A 307 -9.64 -1.80 9.49
C LEU A 307 -9.23 -3.27 9.52
N ARG A 308 -8.11 -3.59 10.17
CA ARG A 308 -7.62 -4.95 10.38
C ARG A 308 -8.66 -5.85 11.06
N GLN A 309 -9.37 -5.34 12.06
CA GLN A 309 -10.43 -6.09 12.76
C GLN A 309 -11.67 -6.32 11.90
N ARG A 310 -12.04 -5.33 11.08
CA ARG A 310 -13.26 -5.39 10.26
C ARG A 310 -13.08 -6.13 8.94
N SER A 311 -11.88 -6.07 8.39
CA SER A 311 -11.53 -6.66 7.09
C SER A 311 -10.12 -7.24 7.14
N PRO A 312 -9.89 -8.31 7.91
CA PRO A 312 -8.58 -8.97 7.93
C PRO A 312 -8.25 -9.51 6.54
N ALA A 313 -7.00 -9.33 6.11
CA ALA A 313 -6.54 -9.70 4.78
C ALA A 313 -5.07 -10.17 4.80
N PRO A 314 -4.65 -11.01 3.83
CA PRO A 314 -3.28 -11.55 3.79
C PRO A 314 -2.21 -10.52 3.39
N PHE A 315 -2.59 -9.41 2.75
CA PHE A 315 -1.69 -8.36 2.29
C PHE A 315 -2.07 -6.99 2.86
N ALA A 316 -2.43 -6.94 4.14
CA ALA A 316 -2.66 -5.67 4.81
C ALA A 316 -1.34 -4.91 4.99
N ALA A 317 -1.40 -3.57 5.05
CA ALA A 317 -0.23 -2.73 5.22
C ALA A 317 -0.56 -1.41 5.92
N TYR A 318 0.38 -0.95 6.74
CA TYR A 318 0.46 0.42 7.23
C TYR A 318 1.81 1.01 6.80
N LEU A 319 1.79 2.13 6.07
CA LEU A 319 3.00 2.82 5.64
C LEU A 319 2.93 4.29 6.07
N ASP A 320 4.00 4.80 6.71
CA ASP A 320 4.10 6.21 7.14
C ASP A 320 5.25 6.91 6.39
N PHE A 321 4.92 7.80 5.46
CA PHE A 321 5.87 8.62 4.72
C PHE A 321 6.04 10.03 5.32
N GLY A 322 5.43 10.32 6.47
CA GLY A 322 5.52 11.60 7.16
C GLY A 322 4.46 12.61 6.72
N ASP A 323 4.37 12.94 5.44
CA ASP A 323 3.37 13.83 4.85
C ASP A 323 2.08 13.11 4.43
N HIS A 324 2.15 11.80 4.22
CA HIS A 324 1.00 10.95 3.95
C HIS A 324 1.19 9.56 4.57
N ARG A 325 0.07 8.87 4.78
CA ARG A 325 0.03 7.50 5.32
C ARG A 325 -0.91 6.65 4.50
N ILE A 326 -0.54 5.38 4.37
CA ILE A 326 -1.34 4.38 3.64
C ILE A 326 -1.80 3.33 4.64
N VAL A 327 -3.11 3.07 4.65
CA VAL A 327 -3.76 2.04 5.47
C VAL A 327 -4.47 1.10 4.51
N SER A 328 -3.97 -0.11 4.36
CA SER A 328 -4.45 -1.09 3.38
C SER A 328 -4.89 -2.39 4.04
N SER A 329 -5.94 -3.01 3.50
CA SER A 329 -6.42 -4.35 3.84
C SER A 329 -6.67 -5.15 2.57
N SER A 330 -5.66 -5.21 1.70
CA SER A 330 -5.76 -5.85 0.40
C SER A 330 -5.82 -7.38 0.50
N PRO A 331 -6.78 -8.02 -0.19
CA PRO A 331 -6.85 -9.48 -0.27
C PRO A 331 -6.04 -10.07 -1.43
N GLU A 332 -5.59 -9.24 -2.40
CA GLU A 332 -5.15 -9.71 -3.72
C GLU A 332 -3.66 -9.52 -3.93
N ARG A 333 -2.95 -10.59 -4.35
CA ARG A 333 -1.57 -10.51 -4.80
C ARG A 333 -1.52 -9.97 -6.22
N PHE A 334 -0.74 -8.90 -6.41
CA PHE A 334 -0.43 -8.38 -7.73
C PHE A 334 0.67 -9.19 -8.40
N LEU A 335 1.86 -9.21 -7.81
CA LEU A 335 3.02 -9.89 -8.37
C LEU A 335 3.97 -10.35 -7.26
N GLN A 336 4.30 -11.61 -7.25
CA GLN A 336 5.39 -12.17 -6.48
C GLN A 336 6.53 -12.60 -7.40
N LYS A 337 7.75 -12.34 -6.99
CA LYS A 337 8.97 -12.88 -7.60
C LYS A 337 9.79 -13.60 -6.55
N ARG A 338 10.17 -14.85 -6.85
CA ARG A 338 11.07 -15.68 -6.06
C ARG A 338 12.12 -16.30 -6.98
N GLY A 339 13.37 -15.84 -6.90
CA GLY A 339 14.37 -16.21 -7.88
C GLY A 339 13.88 -15.87 -9.30
N PRO A 340 13.85 -16.82 -10.24
CA PRO A 340 13.30 -16.60 -11.58
C PRO A 340 11.77 -16.72 -11.66
N HIS A 341 11.10 -17.23 -10.63
CA HIS A 341 9.68 -17.54 -10.68
C HIS A 341 8.83 -16.30 -10.41
N LEU A 342 7.83 -16.10 -11.24
CA LEU A 342 6.77 -15.09 -11.09
C LEU A 342 5.45 -15.78 -10.78
N GLU A 343 4.63 -15.11 -9.95
CA GLU A 343 3.26 -15.53 -9.64
C GLU A 343 2.36 -14.30 -9.54
N THR A 344 1.16 -14.40 -10.11
CA THR A 344 0.06 -13.46 -9.90
C THR A 344 -1.21 -14.23 -9.51
N ARG A 345 -2.09 -13.59 -8.69
CA ARG A 345 -3.28 -14.29 -8.15
C ARG A 345 -4.52 -13.40 -8.23
N PRO A 346 -5.11 -13.28 -9.42
CA PRO A 346 -6.32 -12.49 -9.59
C PRO A 346 -7.52 -13.09 -8.86
N ILE A 347 -8.36 -12.19 -8.33
CA ILE A 347 -9.61 -12.52 -7.64
C ILE A 347 -10.78 -11.95 -8.46
N LYS A 348 -11.77 -12.79 -8.79
CA LYS A 348 -13.06 -12.38 -9.31
C LYS A 348 -14.16 -13.24 -8.68
N GLY A 349 -15.33 -12.66 -8.52
CA GLY A 349 -16.42 -13.32 -7.81
C GLY A 349 -16.23 -13.33 -6.29
N THR A 350 -17.27 -12.90 -5.60
CA THR A 350 -17.30 -12.82 -4.13
C THR A 350 -18.71 -13.13 -3.65
N ARG A 351 -18.81 -13.96 -2.62
CA ARG A 351 -20.06 -14.17 -1.86
C ARG A 351 -19.81 -13.95 -0.37
N PRO A 352 -20.76 -13.37 0.37
CA PRO A 352 -20.63 -13.26 1.83
C PRO A 352 -20.60 -14.66 2.47
N ARG A 353 -20.05 -14.73 3.68
CA ARG A 353 -20.19 -15.93 4.52
C ARG A 353 -21.64 -16.10 4.94
N GLY A 354 -22.09 -17.35 5.01
CA GLY A 354 -23.43 -17.67 5.49
C GLY A 354 -23.54 -17.53 7.01
N ALA A 355 -24.74 -17.15 7.49
CA ALA A 355 -25.03 -17.08 8.91
C ALA A 355 -25.08 -18.48 9.57
N THR A 356 -25.40 -19.52 8.79
CA THR A 356 -25.39 -20.92 9.20
C THR A 356 -24.44 -21.73 8.31
N PRO A 357 -23.94 -22.91 8.76
CA PRO A 357 -23.14 -23.79 7.90
C PRO A 357 -23.85 -24.20 6.59
N ALA A 358 -25.16 -24.35 6.59
CA ALA A 358 -25.93 -24.69 5.41
C ALA A 358 -25.99 -23.50 4.42
N ASP A 359 -26.21 -22.27 4.92
CA ASP A 359 -26.18 -21.07 4.09
C ASP A 359 -24.78 -20.83 3.52
N ASP A 360 -23.74 -21.05 4.33
CA ASP A 360 -22.35 -20.89 3.90
C ASP A 360 -22.01 -21.87 2.75
N ALA A 361 -22.40 -23.14 2.90
CA ALA A 361 -22.23 -24.14 1.85
C ALA A 361 -23.01 -23.78 0.57
N ARG A 362 -24.24 -23.27 0.70
CA ARG A 362 -25.06 -22.82 -0.44
C ARG A 362 -24.41 -21.65 -1.17
N LEU A 363 -23.95 -20.61 -0.44
CA LEU A 363 -23.29 -19.44 -1.03
C LEU A 363 -21.97 -19.79 -1.70
N ARG A 364 -21.22 -20.74 -1.12
CA ARG A 364 -20.01 -21.28 -1.72
C ARG A 364 -20.31 -22.04 -3.02
N ALA A 365 -21.36 -22.88 -3.04
CA ALA A 365 -21.78 -23.60 -4.23
C ALA A 365 -22.29 -22.65 -5.32
N ASP A 366 -23.04 -21.61 -4.95
CA ASP A 366 -23.51 -20.56 -5.85
C ASP A 366 -22.32 -19.84 -6.55
N LEU A 367 -21.29 -19.48 -5.79
CA LEU A 367 -20.09 -18.89 -6.36
C LEU A 367 -19.35 -19.83 -7.33
N ALA A 368 -19.24 -21.12 -6.95
CA ALA A 368 -18.59 -22.13 -7.79
C ALA A 368 -19.32 -22.34 -9.13
N ALA A 369 -20.65 -22.27 -9.10
CA ALA A 369 -21.51 -22.49 -10.27
C ALA A 369 -21.74 -21.21 -11.11
N SER A 370 -21.32 -20.04 -10.62
CA SER A 370 -21.57 -18.76 -11.31
C SER A 370 -20.80 -18.67 -12.64
N GLU A 371 -21.49 -18.82 -13.75
CA GLU A 371 -20.91 -18.70 -15.10
C GLU A 371 -20.32 -17.30 -15.32
N LYS A 372 -20.98 -16.25 -14.83
CA LYS A 372 -20.51 -14.86 -14.92
C LYS A 372 -19.17 -14.70 -14.22
N ASP A 373 -19.07 -15.08 -12.93
CA ASP A 373 -17.85 -14.91 -12.14
C ASP A 373 -16.68 -15.73 -12.72
N ARG A 374 -16.96 -16.91 -13.25
CA ARG A 374 -15.96 -17.75 -13.93
C ARG A 374 -15.50 -17.15 -15.25
N ALA A 375 -16.40 -16.60 -16.06
CA ALA A 375 -16.05 -15.94 -17.32
C ALA A 375 -15.20 -14.68 -17.09
N GLU A 376 -15.57 -13.86 -16.10
CA GLU A 376 -14.77 -12.70 -15.70
C GLU A 376 -13.38 -13.10 -15.22
N LEU A 377 -13.25 -14.12 -14.38
CA LEU A 377 -11.95 -14.60 -13.90
C LEU A 377 -11.11 -15.14 -15.06
N LEU A 378 -11.69 -15.91 -15.96
CA LEU A 378 -10.99 -16.46 -17.13
C LEU A 378 -10.42 -15.34 -18.02
N MET A 379 -11.20 -14.29 -18.27
CA MET A 379 -10.75 -13.14 -19.05
C MET A 379 -9.55 -12.44 -18.39
N ILE A 380 -9.55 -12.28 -17.08
CA ILE A 380 -8.42 -11.68 -16.36
C ILE A 380 -7.21 -12.61 -16.36
N VAL A 381 -7.40 -13.91 -16.21
CA VAL A 381 -6.33 -14.91 -16.31
C VAL A 381 -5.65 -14.83 -17.67
N ASP A 382 -6.40 -14.74 -18.77
CA ASP A 382 -5.82 -14.60 -20.11
C ASP A 382 -5.04 -13.29 -20.27
N LEU A 383 -5.53 -12.19 -19.70
CA LEU A 383 -4.82 -10.91 -19.68
C LEU A 383 -3.50 -11.02 -18.92
N GLU A 384 -3.50 -11.63 -17.73
CA GLU A 384 -2.29 -11.79 -16.92
C GLU A 384 -1.30 -12.81 -17.51
N ARG A 385 -1.79 -13.86 -18.18
CA ARG A 385 -0.95 -14.75 -18.99
C ARG A 385 -0.25 -14.00 -20.11
N ASN A 386 -0.96 -13.11 -20.80
CA ASN A 386 -0.37 -12.26 -21.84
C ASN A 386 0.69 -11.33 -21.25
N ASP A 387 0.42 -10.70 -20.11
CA ASP A 387 1.37 -9.82 -19.44
C ASP A 387 2.65 -10.56 -19.03
N LEU A 388 2.53 -11.71 -18.37
CA LEU A 388 3.68 -12.54 -18.00
C LEU A 388 4.40 -13.10 -19.23
N GLY A 389 3.67 -13.44 -20.31
CA GLY A 389 4.24 -13.93 -21.57
C GLY A 389 5.21 -12.96 -22.23
N ARG A 390 5.10 -11.66 -21.95
CA ARG A 390 6.01 -10.63 -22.48
C ARG A 390 7.41 -10.68 -21.87
N VAL A 391 7.57 -11.30 -20.71
CA VAL A 391 8.83 -11.29 -19.93
C VAL A 391 9.31 -12.68 -19.50
N CYS A 392 8.43 -13.65 -19.54
CA CYS A 392 8.75 -15.03 -19.17
C CYS A 392 9.37 -15.81 -20.35
N ARG A 393 10.08 -16.86 -20.02
CA ARG A 393 10.60 -17.83 -20.96
C ARG A 393 9.43 -18.50 -21.70
N PRO A 394 9.46 -18.63 -23.04
CA PRO A 394 8.40 -19.29 -23.79
C PRO A 394 8.08 -20.68 -23.25
N GLY A 395 6.79 -21.00 -23.13
CA GLY A 395 6.30 -22.28 -22.64
C GLY A 395 6.27 -22.45 -21.12
N THR A 396 6.72 -21.43 -20.32
CA THR A 396 6.72 -21.52 -18.86
C THR A 396 5.49 -20.87 -18.21
N VAL A 397 4.76 -20.04 -18.94
CA VAL A 397 3.53 -19.41 -18.40
C VAL A 397 2.39 -20.42 -18.40
N HIS A 398 1.86 -20.70 -17.21
CA HIS A 398 0.76 -21.65 -17.01
C HIS A 398 -0.18 -21.19 -15.90
N VAL A 399 -1.40 -21.74 -15.92
CA VAL A 399 -2.40 -21.56 -14.87
C VAL A 399 -2.36 -22.79 -13.97
N GLU A 400 -2.11 -22.60 -12.68
CA GLU A 400 -2.02 -23.71 -11.73
C GLU A 400 -3.40 -24.02 -11.15
N ASP A 401 -4.05 -23.05 -10.54
CA ASP A 401 -5.37 -23.20 -9.90
C ASP A 401 -6.38 -22.27 -10.59
N LEU A 402 -7.13 -22.78 -11.55
CA LEU A 402 -8.25 -22.05 -12.13
C LEU A 402 -9.53 -22.32 -11.33
N TYR A 403 -10.21 -21.25 -10.88
CA TYR A 403 -11.48 -21.33 -10.12
C TYR A 403 -11.36 -21.93 -8.71
N ARG A 404 -10.26 -21.70 -8.01
CA ARG A 404 -10.11 -22.07 -6.61
C ARG A 404 -11.02 -21.22 -5.73
N LEU A 405 -11.79 -21.88 -4.86
CA LEU A 405 -12.60 -21.21 -3.84
C LEU A 405 -11.78 -21.01 -2.57
N GLU A 406 -11.58 -19.75 -2.18
CA GLU A 406 -10.87 -19.38 -0.96
C GLU A 406 -11.85 -18.81 0.08
N PRO A 407 -12.02 -19.48 1.23
CA PRO A 407 -12.83 -18.98 2.33
C PRO A 407 -12.04 -17.94 3.11
N HIS A 408 -12.56 -16.72 3.18
CA HIS A 408 -12.13 -15.66 4.07
C HIS A 408 -13.10 -15.52 5.25
N PRO A 409 -12.77 -14.81 6.34
CA PRO A 409 -13.65 -14.69 7.50
C PRO A 409 -15.02 -14.08 7.18
N THR A 410 -15.09 -13.17 6.22
CA THR A 410 -16.30 -12.43 5.87
C THR A 410 -16.88 -12.79 4.51
N VAL A 411 -16.09 -13.42 3.63
CA VAL A 411 -16.48 -13.71 2.25
C VAL A 411 -15.84 -15.00 1.74
N HIS A 412 -16.39 -15.55 0.66
CA HIS A 412 -15.74 -16.51 -0.24
C HIS A 412 -15.26 -15.79 -1.49
N HIS A 413 -14.05 -16.08 -1.94
CA HIS A 413 -13.50 -15.58 -3.21
C HIS A 413 -13.27 -16.71 -4.21
N LEU A 414 -13.43 -16.39 -5.50
CA LEU A 414 -13.01 -17.22 -6.61
C LEU A 414 -11.68 -16.67 -7.13
N VAL A 415 -10.65 -17.51 -7.12
CA VAL A 415 -9.25 -17.14 -7.37
C VAL A 415 -8.65 -18.00 -8.46
N ALA A 416 -7.70 -17.45 -9.20
CA ALA A 416 -6.80 -18.22 -10.05
C ALA A 416 -5.34 -17.93 -9.68
N THR A 417 -4.42 -18.83 -10.07
CA THR A 417 -2.97 -18.65 -9.92
C THR A 417 -2.33 -18.78 -11.29
N VAL A 418 -1.61 -17.74 -11.73
CA VAL A 418 -0.84 -17.76 -12.97
C VAL A 418 0.64 -17.65 -12.63
N ARG A 419 1.45 -18.57 -13.15
CA ARG A 419 2.90 -18.62 -12.91
C ARG A 419 3.69 -18.59 -14.21
N GLY A 420 4.97 -18.17 -14.09
CA GLY A 420 5.92 -18.20 -15.18
C GLY A 420 7.34 -18.07 -14.66
N GLU A 421 8.32 -18.32 -15.54
CA GLU A 421 9.74 -18.11 -15.24
C GLU A 421 10.27 -16.95 -16.08
N LEU A 422 10.91 -15.97 -15.45
CA LEU A 422 11.57 -14.86 -16.13
C LEU A 422 12.57 -15.39 -17.18
N ALA A 423 12.56 -14.77 -18.34
CA ALA A 423 13.56 -15.06 -19.37
C ALA A 423 14.97 -14.62 -18.90
N PRO A 424 16.03 -15.26 -19.36
CA PRO A 424 17.40 -14.85 -19.04
C PRO A 424 17.65 -13.37 -19.34
N GLY A 425 18.30 -12.66 -18.41
CA GLY A 425 18.59 -11.23 -18.52
C GLY A 425 17.42 -10.30 -18.19
N ARG A 426 16.25 -10.84 -17.84
CA ARG A 426 15.11 -10.09 -17.31
C ARG A 426 15.11 -10.08 -15.79
N ASP A 427 14.55 -9.02 -15.20
CA ASP A 427 14.44 -8.88 -13.76
C ASP A 427 13.02 -8.46 -13.31
N LEU A 428 12.86 -8.12 -12.03
CA LEU A 428 11.60 -7.64 -11.45
C LEU A 428 11.05 -6.42 -12.20
N PHE A 429 11.92 -5.48 -12.60
CA PHE A 429 11.47 -4.23 -13.22
C PHE A 429 10.96 -4.43 -14.64
N ASP A 430 11.50 -5.42 -15.36
CA ASP A 430 10.91 -5.85 -16.63
C ASP A 430 9.53 -6.48 -16.42
N ALA A 431 9.36 -7.28 -15.35
CA ALA A 431 8.05 -7.85 -15.00
C ALA A 431 7.05 -6.76 -14.61
N LEU A 432 7.45 -5.78 -13.79
CA LEU A 432 6.59 -4.64 -13.42
C LEU A 432 6.15 -3.83 -14.64
N ARG A 433 7.05 -3.58 -15.62
CA ARG A 433 6.68 -2.89 -16.87
C ARG A 433 5.67 -3.66 -17.70
N ALA A 434 5.75 -4.98 -17.69
CA ALA A 434 4.84 -5.82 -18.45
C ALA A 434 3.47 -5.95 -17.79
N THR A 435 3.38 -5.83 -16.46
CA THR A 435 2.17 -6.16 -15.70
C THR A 435 1.43 -4.94 -15.15
N LEU A 436 2.12 -3.80 -14.88
CA LEU A 436 1.49 -2.58 -14.36
C LEU A 436 0.67 -1.82 -15.43
N PRO A 437 -0.53 -1.33 -15.03
CA PRO A 437 -1.28 -1.70 -13.85
C PRO A 437 -1.87 -3.10 -14.00
N GLY A 438 -2.27 -3.73 -12.87
CA GLY A 438 -2.81 -5.09 -12.87
C GLY A 438 -4.02 -5.26 -13.78
N GLY A 439 -4.18 -6.45 -14.35
CA GLY A 439 -5.31 -6.78 -15.23
C GLY A 439 -6.65 -6.73 -14.51
N SER A 440 -6.69 -7.22 -13.26
CA SER A 440 -7.91 -7.35 -12.47
C SER A 440 -8.58 -6.03 -12.12
N ILE A 441 -7.82 -4.91 -12.17
CA ILE A 441 -8.29 -3.57 -11.78
C ILE A 441 -8.37 -2.56 -12.94
N THR A 442 -8.14 -3.00 -14.17
CA THR A 442 -8.21 -2.16 -15.37
C THR A 442 -9.37 -2.55 -16.29
N GLY A 443 -9.25 -3.60 -17.03
CA GLY A 443 -10.21 -4.12 -17.98
C GLY A 443 -9.55 -4.71 -19.22
N ALA A 444 -10.36 -5.13 -20.19
CA ALA A 444 -9.90 -5.77 -21.40
C ALA A 444 -10.52 -5.17 -22.65
N PRO A 445 -9.72 -4.83 -23.70
CA PRO A 445 -8.25 -4.77 -23.72
C PRO A 445 -7.67 -3.70 -22.80
N LYS A 446 -6.53 -3.99 -22.12
CA LYS A 446 -5.99 -3.19 -21.02
C LYS A 446 -5.81 -1.70 -21.37
N ILE A 447 -5.06 -1.38 -22.41
CA ILE A 447 -4.75 0.01 -22.79
C ILE A 447 -6.02 0.79 -23.10
N ARG A 448 -6.96 0.19 -23.82
CA ARG A 448 -8.24 0.85 -24.15
C ARG A 448 -9.08 1.11 -22.90
N ALA A 449 -9.17 0.14 -22.01
CA ALA A 449 -9.85 0.30 -20.72
C ALA A 449 -9.23 1.43 -19.89
N MET A 450 -7.89 1.51 -19.82
CA MET A 450 -7.18 2.59 -19.13
C MET A 450 -7.48 3.97 -19.74
N GLN A 451 -7.57 4.10 -21.06
CA GLN A 451 -7.96 5.35 -21.73
C GLN A 451 -9.38 5.78 -21.35
N ILE A 452 -10.31 4.83 -21.27
CA ILE A 452 -11.70 5.09 -20.89
C ILE A 452 -11.78 5.49 -19.40
N ILE A 453 -11.06 4.79 -18.52
CA ILE A 453 -10.94 5.14 -17.10
C ILE A 453 -10.45 6.59 -16.96
N ASN A 454 -9.35 6.91 -17.64
CA ASN A 454 -8.75 8.25 -17.61
C ASN A 454 -9.71 9.36 -18.11
N ALA A 455 -10.60 9.04 -19.04
CA ALA A 455 -11.57 9.99 -19.57
C ALA A 455 -12.83 10.17 -18.71
N LEU A 456 -13.19 9.17 -17.90
CA LEU A 456 -14.44 9.14 -17.15
C LEU A 456 -14.28 9.39 -15.65
N GLU A 457 -13.13 9.04 -15.04
CA GLU A 457 -12.88 9.29 -13.63
C GLU A 457 -12.42 10.74 -13.41
N PRO A 458 -13.10 11.52 -12.54
CA PRO A 458 -12.82 12.94 -12.36
C PRO A 458 -11.58 13.21 -11.50
N VAL A 459 -11.02 12.18 -10.85
CA VAL A 459 -9.89 12.25 -9.94
C VAL A 459 -8.88 11.16 -10.23
N ARG A 460 -7.61 11.41 -9.92
CA ARG A 460 -6.55 10.39 -10.02
C ARG A 460 -6.73 9.31 -8.99
N ARG A 461 -6.34 8.09 -9.33
CA ARG A 461 -6.38 6.92 -8.43
C ARG A 461 -5.26 6.91 -7.41
N HIS A 462 -4.11 7.50 -7.72
CA HIS A 462 -2.89 7.52 -6.90
C HIS A 462 -2.49 6.10 -6.44
N VAL A 463 -2.41 5.87 -5.13
CA VAL A 463 -2.05 4.56 -4.56
C VAL A 463 -3.10 3.49 -4.88
N TYR A 464 -4.38 3.89 -4.94
CA TYR A 464 -5.46 2.95 -5.23
C TYR A 464 -5.26 2.27 -6.58
N THR A 465 -5.44 0.95 -6.62
CA THR A 465 -5.19 0.10 -7.80
C THR A 465 -3.75 0.13 -8.34
N GLY A 466 -2.84 0.75 -7.60
CA GLY A 466 -1.41 0.53 -7.72
C GLY A 466 -0.97 -0.74 -6.99
N ALA A 467 0.26 -0.77 -6.49
CA ALA A 467 0.81 -1.90 -5.77
C ALA A 467 1.51 -1.48 -4.47
N ILE A 468 1.36 -2.26 -3.40
CA ILE A 468 2.03 -2.06 -2.12
C ILE A 468 2.77 -3.35 -1.76
N GLY A 469 3.97 -3.23 -1.21
CA GLY A 469 4.69 -4.40 -0.71
C GLY A 469 6.17 -4.15 -0.55
N TRP A 470 6.98 -5.19 -0.74
CA TRP A 470 8.40 -5.15 -0.54
C TRP A 470 9.19 -5.67 -1.75
N ILE A 471 10.41 -5.13 -1.88
CA ILE A 471 11.43 -5.55 -2.84
C ILE A 471 12.72 -5.77 -2.05
N GLY A 472 13.17 -7.03 -1.97
CA GLY A 472 14.37 -7.41 -1.25
C GLY A 472 15.66 -7.01 -1.97
N PHE A 473 16.74 -6.84 -1.23
CA PHE A 473 18.06 -6.60 -1.81
C PHE A 473 18.57 -7.78 -2.68
N ASN A 474 18.00 -8.97 -2.50
CA ASN A 474 18.25 -10.15 -3.36
C ASN A 474 17.43 -10.13 -4.67
N GLY A 475 16.62 -9.10 -4.89
CA GLY A 475 15.77 -8.96 -6.07
C GLY A 475 14.46 -9.75 -6.04
N ASP A 476 14.13 -10.43 -4.93
CA ASP A 476 12.79 -10.99 -4.70
C ASP A 476 11.80 -9.90 -4.33
N ALA A 477 10.52 -10.13 -4.54
CA ALA A 477 9.46 -9.18 -4.23
C ALA A 477 8.13 -9.87 -3.95
N ASP A 478 7.27 -9.19 -3.19
CA ASP A 478 5.85 -9.55 -3.05
C ASP A 478 5.04 -8.26 -2.93
N LEU A 479 4.18 -8.02 -3.92
CA LEU A 479 3.39 -6.81 -4.09
C LEU A 479 1.91 -7.18 -4.19
N ASN A 480 1.05 -6.45 -3.49
CA ASN A 480 -0.40 -6.57 -3.58
C ASN A 480 -0.98 -5.63 -4.65
N ILE A 481 -2.22 -5.83 -5.02
CA ILE A 481 -3.06 -4.79 -5.63
C ILE A 481 -3.56 -3.87 -4.51
N ALA A 482 -3.31 -2.57 -4.59
CA ALA A 482 -3.72 -1.59 -3.57
C ALA A 482 -5.23 -1.30 -3.63
N ILE A 483 -6.07 -2.28 -3.29
CA ILE A 483 -7.51 -2.15 -3.08
C ILE A 483 -7.86 -2.25 -1.60
N ARG A 484 -9.06 -1.85 -1.20
CA ARG A 484 -9.44 -1.71 0.22
C ARG A 484 -8.40 -0.87 0.99
N THR A 485 -7.98 0.22 0.36
CA THR A 485 -6.86 1.05 0.79
C THR A 485 -7.34 2.47 1.04
N ILE A 486 -6.93 3.02 2.18
CA ILE A 486 -7.20 4.39 2.62
C ILE A 486 -5.88 5.16 2.56
N THR A 487 -5.88 6.29 1.89
CA THR A 487 -4.78 7.26 1.88
C THR A 487 -5.11 8.40 2.81
N CYS A 488 -4.29 8.65 3.83
CA CYS A 488 -4.40 9.80 4.73
C CYS A 488 -3.37 10.85 4.34
N ALA A 489 -3.83 11.99 3.86
CA ALA A 489 -2.99 13.10 3.40
C ALA A 489 -3.74 14.43 3.51
N ARG A 490 -3.01 15.53 3.71
CA ARG A 490 -3.56 16.91 3.71
C ARG A 490 -4.77 17.09 4.62
N GLY A 491 -4.76 16.46 5.81
CA GLY A 491 -5.84 16.55 6.78
C GLY A 491 -7.13 15.82 6.37
N ARG A 492 -7.06 14.88 5.43
CA ARG A 492 -8.21 14.11 4.94
C ARG A 492 -7.83 12.64 4.75
N ALA A 493 -8.84 11.77 4.79
CA ALA A 493 -8.76 10.37 4.38
C ALA A 493 -9.53 10.17 3.07
N TYR A 494 -8.92 9.43 2.16
CA TYR A 494 -9.43 9.14 0.82
C TYR A 494 -9.44 7.63 0.61
N TYR A 495 -10.54 7.08 0.09
CA TYR A 495 -10.55 5.71 -0.40
C TYR A 495 -11.40 5.61 -1.66
N HIS A 496 -10.98 4.75 -2.57
CA HIS A 496 -11.72 4.45 -3.80
C HIS A 496 -12.36 3.07 -3.71
N VAL A 497 -13.46 2.93 -4.43
CA VAL A 497 -14.16 1.67 -4.64
C VAL A 497 -14.73 1.62 -6.04
N GLY A 498 -14.80 0.42 -6.62
CA GLY A 498 -15.29 0.24 -7.98
C GLY A 498 -15.58 -1.21 -8.31
N GLY A 499 -16.05 -1.43 -9.52
CA GLY A 499 -16.38 -2.74 -10.06
C GLY A 499 -16.05 -2.86 -11.54
N GLY A 500 -16.01 -4.09 -12.04
CA GLY A 500 -15.85 -4.40 -13.45
C GLY A 500 -17.16 -4.26 -14.20
N ILE A 501 -17.29 -3.24 -15.03
CA ILE A 501 -18.49 -3.00 -15.81
C ILE A 501 -18.46 -3.82 -17.09
N VAL A 502 -19.45 -4.65 -17.28
CA VAL A 502 -19.68 -5.51 -18.45
C VAL A 502 -21.03 -5.15 -19.12
N GLN A 503 -21.34 -5.77 -20.26
CA GLN A 503 -22.57 -5.48 -21.02
C GLN A 503 -23.84 -5.60 -20.19
N ASP A 504 -23.92 -6.62 -19.32
CA ASP A 504 -25.10 -6.92 -18.52
C ASP A 504 -25.15 -6.17 -17.18
N SER A 505 -24.15 -5.31 -16.89
CA SER A 505 -24.09 -4.50 -15.67
C SER A 505 -25.27 -3.53 -15.62
N SER A 506 -25.95 -3.48 -14.46
CA SER A 506 -26.93 -2.43 -14.18
C SER A 506 -26.32 -1.35 -13.27
N SER A 507 -26.56 -0.08 -13.57
CA SER A 507 -26.02 1.01 -12.77
C SER A 507 -26.41 0.93 -11.29
N ALA A 508 -27.60 0.45 -10.97
CA ALA A 508 -28.07 0.29 -9.60
C ALA A 508 -27.27 -0.78 -8.84
N SER A 509 -27.04 -1.94 -9.44
CA SER A 509 -26.28 -3.03 -8.82
C SER A 509 -24.79 -2.68 -8.69
N GLU A 510 -24.21 -2.08 -9.72
CA GLU A 510 -22.79 -1.67 -9.68
C GLU A 510 -22.54 -0.59 -8.62
N TYR A 511 -23.44 0.39 -8.47
CA TYR A 511 -23.36 1.38 -7.41
C TYR A 511 -23.46 0.76 -6.02
N GLN A 512 -24.41 -0.17 -5.81
CA GLN A 512 -24.54 -0.90 -4.55
C GLN A 512 -23.28 -1.71 -4.26
N GLU A 513 -22.68 -2.36 -5.26
CA GLU A 513 -21.44 -3.09 -5.12
C GLU A 513 -20.29 -2.19 -4.65
N THR A 514 -20.21 -0.94 -5.14
CA THR A 514 -19.19 0.01 -4.64
C THR A 514 -19.38 0.31 -3.16
N LEU A 515 -20.63 0.51 -2.70
CA LEU A 515 -20.92 0.75 -1.28
C LEU A 515 -20.56 -0.47 -0.41
N ASP A 516 -20.88 -1.68 -0.89
CA ASP A 516 -20.57 -2.92 -0.19
C ASP A 516 -19.06 -3.16 -0.06
N LYS A 517 -18.29 -2.90 -1.12
CA LYS A 517 -16.82 -2.95 -1.11
C LYS A 517 -16.21 -1.88 -0.21
N GLY A 518 -16.85 -0.71 -0.09
CA GLY A 518 -16.44 0.39 0.78
C GLY A 518 -16.77 0.21 2.26
N ARG A 519 -17.68 -0.70 2.61
CA ARG A 519 -18.30 -0.81 3.94
C ARG A 519 -17.29 -0.91 5.08
N ALA A 520 -16.26 -1.74 4.95
CA ALA A 520 -15.25 -1.91 5.99
C ALA A 520 -14.40 -0.65 6.22
N MET A 521 -14.02 0.04 5.13
CA MET A 521 -13.27 1.30 5.19
C MET A 521 -14.13 2.42 5.79
N HIS A 522 -15.37 2.52 5.33
CA HIS A 522 -16.36 3.46 5.90
C HIS A 522 -16.52 3.25 7.41
N ALA A 523 -16.78 2.01 7.83
CA ALA A 523 -16.95 1.67 9.24
C ALA A 523 -15.68 1.88 10.08
N ALA A 524 -14.49 1.64 9.50
CA ALA A 524 -13.23 1.92 10.19
C ALA A 524 -12.99 3.41 10.42
N LEU A 525 -13.43 4.27 9.49
CA LEU A 525 -13.34 5.73 9.61
C LEU A 525 -14.38 6.30 10.56
N THR A 526 -15.64 5.86 10.45
CA THR A 526 -16.78 6.43 11.22
C THR A 526 -16.95 5.80 12.61
N GLY A 527 -16.31 4.68 12.88
CA GLY A 527 -16.42 3.99 14.18
C GLY A 527 -17.68 3.11 14.34
N PHE A 528 -18.58 3.05 13.34
CA PHE A 528 -19.82 2.28 13.35
C PHE A 528 -19.69 0.95 12.62
#